data_27319b95958b8c52c7fc494024751949
#
_entry.id   27319b95958b8c52c7fc494024751949
#
_cell.length_a   1.000
_cell.length_b   1.000
_cell.length_c   1.000
_cell.angle_alpha   90.00
_cell.angle_beta   90.00
_cell.angle_gamma   90.00
#
_symmetry.space_group_name_H-M   'P 1'
#
loop_
_entity.id
_entity.type
_entity.pdbx_description
1 polymer ?
#
loop_
_entity_poly.entity_id
_entity_poly.type
_entity_poly.pdbx_seq_one_letter_code
_entity_poly.pdbx_strand_id
1 'polypeptide(L)'
;MIRLLLPLLLLITISATSPQDPEPVGFPVLAGYEYKEGMTLPQEVVDLHHKVVEIRGFMRREFAGSGPVNSFMLINDACGCMGTPMMNEIVFCTLPENVEMELLSGVVTVSGKLYVGEEKEDGDVILIYAMDADTVTAS
;
A
#
# COMPACT_ATOMS: atom_id res chain seq x y z
N MET A 1 6.50 19.34 64.41
CA MET A 1 7.16 19.13 63.09
C MET A 1 6.22 18.34 62.20
N ILE A 2 5.44 19.02 61.36
CA ILE A 2 4.48 18.41 60.47
C ILE A 2 5.17 18.28 59.07
N ARG A 3 5.49 17.04 58.67
CA ARG A 3 6.01 16.75 57.32
C ARG A 3 4.83 16.68 56.34
N LEU A 4 4.69 17.71 55.51
CA LEU A 4 3.77 17.75 54.42
C LEU A 4 4.32 16.87 53.26
N LEU A 5 3.74 15.68 53.06
CA LEU A 5 3.98 14.83 51.89
C LEU A 5 3.12 15.36 50.74
N LEU A 6 3.75 15.99 49.76
CA LEU A 6 3.11 16.43 48.51
C LEU A 6 3.01 15.21 47.57
N PRO A 7 1.83 14.80 47.12
CA PRO A 7 1.75 13.74 46.10
C PRO A 7 2.14 14.32 44.76
N LEU A 8 3.20 13.76 44.16
CA LEU A 8 3.63 14.02 42.79
C LEU A 8 2.59 13.41 41.81
N LEU A 9 1.71 14.26 41.29
CA LEU A 9 0.72 13.86 40.29
C LEU A 9 1.43 13.65 38.95
N LEU A 10 1.67 12.37 38.59
CA LEU A 10 2.26 11.99 37.33
C LEU A 10 1.17 12.16 36.23
N LEU A 11 1.23 13.26 35.48
CA LEU A 11 0.40 13.47 34.28
C LEU A 11 0.87 12.54 33.18
N ILE A 12 0.17 11.43 33.00
CA ILE A 12 0.35 10.58 31.81
C ILE A 12 -0.36 11.25 30.65
N THR A 13 0.38 11.93 29.80
CA THR A 13 -0.13 12.43 28.53
C THR A 13 -0.31 11.25 27.57
N ILE A 14 -1.53 10.77 27.42
CA ILE A 14 -1.87 9.82 26.36
C ILE A 14 -1.87 10.60 25.06
N SER A 15 -0.81 10.46 24.27
CA SER A 15 -0.78 10.96 22.89
C SER A 15 -1.79 10.14 22.08
N ALA A 16 -2.97 10.69 21.88
CA ALA A 16 -3.93 10.14 20.94
C ALA A 16 -3.35 10.31 19.52
N THR A 17 -2.87 9.21 18.94
CA THR A 17 -2.49 9.18 17.53
C THR A 17 -3.79 9.30 16.73
N SER A 18 -4.04 10.47 16.15
CA SER A 18 -5.17 10.68 15.25
C SER A 18 -5.04 9.72 14.06
N PRO A 19 -6.14 9.11 13.58
CA PRO A 19 -6.12 8.37 12.32
C PRO A 19 -5.58 9.30 11.24
N GLN A 20 -4.49 8.89 10.60
CA GLN A 20 -3.91 9.68 9.51
C GLN A 20 -4.75 9.48 8.27
N ASP A 21 -5.30 10.56 7.71
CA ASP A 21 -6.02 10.50 6.44
C ASP A 21 -5.08 10.00 5.35
N PRO A 22 -5.55 9.09 4.45
CA PRO A 22 -4.73 8.55 3.39
C PRO A 22 -4.23 9.65 2.44
N GLU A 23 -2.93 9.65 2.15
CA GLU A 23 -2.32 10.55 1.16
C GLU A 23 -2.63 10.03 -0.25
N PRO A 24 -3.22 10.84 -1.14
CA PRO A 24 -3.44 10.45 -2.53
C PRO A 24 -2.11 10.27 -3.26
N VAL A 25 -1.90 9.09 -3.83
CA VAL A 25 -0.71 8.75 -4.63
C VAL A 25 -1.16 8.13 -5.94
N GLY A 26 -0.67 8.65 -7.05
CA GLY A 26 -0.98 8.13 -8.38
C GLY A 26 0.17 7.33 -8.99
N PHE A 27 -0.16 6.51 -9.98
CA PHE A 27 0.83 5.82 -10.81
C PHE A 27 1.80 6.75 -11.54
N PRO A 28 1.46 8.02 -11.88
CA PRO A 28 2.48 8.97 -12.36
C PRO A 28 3.67 9.17 -11.42
N VAL A 29 3.49 8.99 -10.10
CA VAL A 29 4.57 8.99 -9.11
C VAL A 29 5.21 7.61 -9.02
N LEU A 30 4.40 6.55 -8.84
CA LEU A 30 4.90 5.18 -8.65
C LEU A 30 5.60 4.61 -9.89
N ALA A 31 5.14 4.97 -11.08
CA ALA A 31 5.63 4.48 -12.37
C ALA A 31 6.26 5.57 -13.24
N GLY A 32 6.50 6.75 -12.69
CA GLY A 32 7.07 7.91 -13.41
C GLY A 32 8.56 7.80 -13.74
N TYR A 33 9.16 6.63 -13.55
CA TYR A 33 10.56 6.36 -13.81
C TYR A 33 10.75 4.99 -14.50
N GLU A 34 11.84 4.81 -15.21
CA GLU A 34 12.20 3.51 -15.79
C GLU A 34 12.82 2.63 -14.71
N TYR A 35 12.06 1.60 -14.27
CA TYR A 35 12.54 0.66 -13.26
C TYR A 35 13.57 -0.32 -13.86
N LYS A 36 14.65 -0.53 -13.12
CA LYS A 36 15.66 -1.58 -13.36
C LYS A 36 15.98 -2.25 -12.02
N GLU A 37 16.07 -3.57 -12.03
CA GLU A 37 16.45 -4.34 -10.84
C GLU A 37 17.75 -3.84 -10.22
N GLY A 38 17.78 -3.69 -8.90
CA GLY A 38 18.92 -3.24 -8.12
C GLY A 38 19.18 -1.74 -8.17
N MET A 39 18.33 -0.95 -8.86
CA MET A 39 18.48 0.50 -8.90
C MET A 39 18.13 1.15 -7.56
N THR A 40 18.67 2.35 -7.33
CA THR A 40 18.16 3.22 -6.26
C THR A 40 16.86 3.84 -6.72
N LEU A 41 15.77 3.58 -5.98
CA LEU A 41 14.46 4.15 -6.28
C LEU A 41 14.46 5.67 -6.07
N PRO A 42 13.63 6.43 -6.82
CA PRO A 42 13.48 7.86 -6.61
C PRO A 42 13.09 8.18 -5.15
N GLN A 43 13.65 9.26 -4.59
CA GLN A 43 13.42 9.61 -3.18
C GLN A 43 11.94 9.84 -2.86
N GLU A 44 11.18 10.46 -3.77
CA GLU A 44 9.74 10.67 -3.62
C GLU A 44 8.95 9.37 -3.45
N VAL A 45 9.42 8.29 -4.08
CA VAL A 45 8.82 6.94 -3.97
C VAL A 45 9.25 6.28 -2.66
N VAL A 46 10.52 6.37 -2.31
CA VAL A 46 11.05 5.83 -1.04
C VAL A 46 10.38 6.48 0.17
N ASP A 47 10.07 7.78 0.10
CA ASP A 47 9.42 8.54 1.17
C ASP A 47 7.97 8.07 1.44
N LEU A 48 7.37 7.30 0.52
CA LEU A 48 6.04 6.70 0.71
C LEU A 48 6.08 5.42 1.57
N HIS A 49 7.26 4.88 1.83
CA HIS A 49 7.40 3.66 2.64
C HIS A 49 6.81 3.85 4.03
N HIS A 50 5.93 2.92 4.43
CA HIS A 50 5.15 2.93 5.67
C HIS A 50 4.09 4.04 5.80
N LYS A 51 3.84 4.83 4.77
CA LYS A 51 2.74 5.79 4.79
C LYS A 51 1.40 5.12 4.49
N VAL A 52 0.34 5.68 5.03
CA VAL A 52 -1.04 5.35 4.64
C VAL A 52 -1.37 6.17 3.40
N VAL A 53 -1.63 5.49 2.31
CA VAL A 53 -1.87 6.11 0.99
C VAL A 53 -3.19 5.64 0.39
N GLU A 54 -3.67 6.40 -0.58
CA GLU A 54 -4.83 6.07 -1.41
C GLU A 54 -4.38 6.03 -2.87
N ILE A 55 -4.58 4.88 -3.53
CA ILE A 55 -4.17 4.65 -4.92
C ILE A 55 -5.38 4.23 -5.75
N ARG A 56 -5.53 4.84 -6.92
CA ARG A 56 -6.54 4.47 -7.92
C ARG A 56 -5.93 3.61 -9.00
N GLY A 57 -6.65 2.55 -9.39
CA GLY A 57 -6.21 1.63 -10.43
C GLY A 57 -7.25 0.58 -10.72
N PHE A 58 -6.84 -0.50 -11.35
CA PHE A 58 -7.68 -1.62 -11.72
C PHE A 58 -7.26 -2.87 -10.96
N MET A 59 -8.23 -3.62 -10.44
CA MET A 59 -7.96 -4.89 -9.77
C MET A 59 -7.68 -6.00 -10.78
N ARG A 60 -6.67 -6.79 -10.50
CA ARG A 60 -6.32 -7.98 -11.27
C ARG A 60 -5.96 -9.13 -10.35
N ARG A 61 -6.34 -10.35 -10.73
CA ARG A 61 -5.90 -11.54 -9.99
C ARG A 61 -4.39 -11.72 -10.13
N GLU A 62 -3.79 -12.15 -9.05
CA GLU A 62 -2.38 -12.57 -9.03
C GLU A 62 -2.21 -13.90 -9.73
N PHE A 63 -3.15 -14.83 -9.52
CA PHE A 63 -3.15 -16.16 -10.11
C PHE A 63 -4.46 -16.43 -10.89
N ALA A 64 -4.39 -17.36 -11.82
CA ALA A 64 -5.58 -17.82 -12.53
C ALA A 64 -6.61 -18.42 -11.55
N GLY A 65 -7.89 -18.21 -11.82
CA GLY A 65 -8.96 -18.73 -10.96
C GLY A 65 -10.23 -17.88 -11.03
N SER A 66 -11.17 -18.19 -10.16
CA SER A 66 -12.45 -17.48 -10.02
C SER A 66 -12.82 -17.37 -8.53
N GLY A 67 -13.83 -16.56 -8.23
CA GLY A 67 -14.33 -16.35 -6.88
C GLY A 67 -13.59 -15.24 -6.10
N PRO A 68 -13.90 -15.08 -4.81
CA PRO A 68 -13.30 -14.05 -3.97
C PRO A 68 -11.79 -14.22 -3.82
N VAL A 69 -11.11 -13.10 -3.55
CA VAL A 69 -9.67 -13.04 -3.31
C VAL A 69 -9.38 -12.35 -2.00
N ASN A 70 -8.30 -12.74 -1.34
CA ASN A 70 -7.74 -12.04 -0.17
C ASN A 70 -6.54 -11.15 -0.53
N SER A 71 -6.04 -11.29 -1.75
CA SER A 71 -4.98 -10.45 -2.32
C SER A 71 -5.20 -10.26 -3.81
N PHE A 72 -4.70 -9.16 -4.34
CA PHE A 72 -4.81 -8.81 -5.75
C PHE A 72 -3.71 -7.84 -6.17
N MET A 73 -3.48 -7.74 -7.45
CA MET A 73 -2.65 -6.70 -8.04
C MET A 73 -3.52 -5.49 -8.37
N LEU A 74 -3.08 -4.30 -7.98
CA LEU A 74 -3.61 -3.02 -8.44
C LEU A 74 -2.69 -2.52 -9.56
N ILE A 75 -3.25 -2.31 -10.74
CA ILE A 75 -2.50 -1.94 -11.94
C ILE A 75 -3.00 -0.63 -12.54
N ASN A 76 -2.11 0.05 -13.26
CA ASN A 76 -2.41 1.34 -13.89
C ASN A 76 -3.29 1.21 -15.14
N ASP A 77 -3.18 0.11 -15.90
CA ASP A 77 -3.83 -0.07 -17.18
C ASP A 77 -4.66 -1.37 -17.24
N ALA A 78 -5.98 -1.22 -17.35
CA ALA A 78 -6.90 -2.35 -17.40
C ALA A 78 -6.85 -3.13 -18.70
N CYS A 79 -6.52 -2.49 -19.81
CA CYS A 79 -6.64 -3.13 -21.14
C CYS A 79 -5.37 -3.87 -21.56
N GLY A 80 -4.24 -3.63 -20.91
CA GLY A 80 -2.95 -4.12 -21.40
C GLY A 80 -2.52 -3.49 -22.73
N CYS A 81 -3.12 -2.35 -23.08
CA CYS A 81 -2.85 -1.64 -24.33
C CYS A 81 -1.43 -1.12 -24.42
N MET A 82 -0.80 -0.92 -23.27
CA MET A 82 0.60 -0.51 -23.13
C MET A 82 1.57 -1.70 -23.02
N GLY A 83 1.07 -2.92 -23.19
CA GLY A 83 1.84 -4.17 -23.06
C GLY A 83 1.78 -4.80 -21.68
N THR A 84 2.76 -5.64 -21.34
CA THR A 84 2.88 -6.23 -20.01
C THR A 84 3.27 -5.14 -19.01
N PRO A 85 2.55 -5.01 -17.87
CA PRO A 85 2.91 -4.03 -16.85
C PRO A 85 4.34 -4.23 -16.37
N MET A 86 5.08 -3.14 -16.23
CA MET A 86 6.37 -3.14 -15.57
C MET A 86 6.18 -3.30 -14.06
N MET A 87 7.23 -3.71 -13.34
CA MET A 87 7.16 -3.95 -11.91
C MET A 87 6.67 -2.73 -11.11
N ASN A 88 7.06 -1.52 -11.53
CA ASN A 88 6.63 -0.27 -10.89
C ASN A 88 5.20 0.20 -11.30
N GLU A 89 4.53 -0.52 -12.17
CA GLU A 89 3.11 -0.31 -12.54
C GLU A 89 2.16 -1.23 -11.78
N ILE A 90 2.68 -2.00 -10.80
CA ILE A 90 1.92 -2.98 -10.03
C ILE A 90 2.09 -2.70 -8.54
N VAL A 91 0.97 -2.65 -7.82
CA VAL A 91 0.94 -2.67 -6.35
C VAL A 91 0.27 -3.95 -5.90
N PHE A 92 0.98 -4.78 -5.13
CA PHE A 92 0.43 -6.01 -4.56
C PHE A 92 -0.33 -5.68 -3.29
N CYS A 93 -1.64 -5.82 -3.32
CA CYS A 93 -2.54 -5.49 -2.22
C CYS A 93 -2.98 -6.75 -1.49
N THR A 94 -2.84 -6.76 -0.17
CA THR A 94 -3.34 -7.83 0.71
C THR A 94 -4.44 -7.26 1.59
N LEU A 95 -5.60 -7.93 1.61
CA LEU A 95 -6.71 -7.58 2.48
C LEU A 95 -6.43 -8.01 3.94
N PRO A 96 -7.14 -7.45 4.92
CA PRO A 96 -7.04 -7.90 6.30
C PRO A 96 -7.27 -9.41 6.45
N GLU A 97 -6.72 -10.00 7.50
CA GLU A 97 -6.88 -11.42 7.79
C GLU A 97 -8.37 -11.83 7.82
N ASN A 98 -8.69 -12.95 7.18
CA ASN A 98 -10.06 -13.48 7.03
C ASN A 98 -11.02 -12.58 6.23
N VAL A 99 -10.53 -11.60 5.50
CA VAL A 99 -11.32 -10.78 4.57
C VAL A 99 -11.06 -11.24 3.15
N GLU A 100 -12.13 -11.52 2.44
CA GLU A 100 -12.13 -11.83 1.01
C GLU A 100 -13.15 -10.93 0.30
N MET A 101 -12.89 -10.62 -0.96
CA MET A 101 -13.82 -9.86 -1.80
C MET A 101 -13.78 -10.32 -3.25
N GLU A 102 -14.87 -10.12 -3.94
CA GLU A 102 -14.90 -10.27 -5.41
C GLU A 102 -14.11 -9.12 -6.05
N LEU A 103 -13.44 -9.44 -7.17
CA LEU A 103 -12.80 -8.40 -7.97
C LEU A 103 -13.86 -7.44 -8.51
N LEU A 104 -13.63 -6.15 -8.30
CA LEU A 104 -14.46 -5.09 -8.85
C LEU A 104 -13.97 -4.77 -10.28
N SER A 105 -14.93 -4.56 -11.19
CA SER A 105 -14.65 -4.06 -12.54
C SER A 105 -14.51 -2.54 -12.53
N GLY A 106 -13.72 -2.00 -13.47
CA GLY A 106 -13.48 -0.57 -13.57
C GLY A 106 -12.46 -0.06 -12.57
N VAL A 107 -12.38 1.25 -12.45
CA VAL A 107 -11.44 1.91 -11.54
C VAL A 107 -11.88 1.71 -10.10
N VAL A 108 -10.96 1.33 -9.26
CA VAL A 108 -11.13 1.23 -7.81
C VAL A 108 -10.17 2.17 -7.09
N THR A 109 -10.54 2.54 -5.89
CA THR A 109 -9.67 3.26 -4.95
C THR A 109 -9.33 2.33 -3.80
N VAL A 110 -8.03 2.13 -3.56
CA VAL A 110 -7.51 1.29 -2.48
C VAL A 110 -6.74 2.16 -1.51
N SER A 111 -7.09 2.09 -0.24
CA SER A 111 -6.37 2.78 0.84
C SER A 111 -5.70 1.78 1.75
N GLY A 112 -4.50 2.08 2.18
CA GLY A 112 -3.76 1.23 3.10
C GLY A 112 -2.31 1.66 3.26
N LYS A 113 -1.58 0.90 4.05
CA LYS A 113 -0.17 1.14 4.33
C LYS A 113 0.69 0.60 3.20
N LEU A 114 1.48 1.50 2.58
CA LEU A 114 2.36 1.15 1.47
C LEU A 114 3.76 0.74 1.96
N TYR A 115 4.27 -0.31 1.37
CA TYR A 115 5.66 -0.78 1.53
C TYR A 115 6.38 -0.61 0.20
N VAL A 116 7.53 0.03 0.23
CA VAL A 116 8.36 0.32 -0.95
C VAL A 116 9.71 -0.36 -0.78
N GLY A 117 10.11 -1.12 -1.78
CA GLY A 117 11.41 -1.79 -1.85
C GLY A 117 11.32 -3.11 -2.61
N GLU A 118 12.43 -3.54 -3.17
CA GLU A 118 12.50 -4.82 -3.86
C GLU A 118 12.32 -5.98 -2.86
N GLU A 119 11.35 -6.86 -3.14
CA GLU A 119 11.22 -8.15 -2.51
C GLU A 119 11.64 -9.24 -3.50
N LYS A 120 12.47 -10.16 -3.04
CA LYS A 120 13.05 -11.20 -3.88
C LYS A 120 12.62 -12.59 -3.41
N GLU A 121 12.37 -13.46 -4.39
CA GLU A 121 12.16 -14.88 -4.19
C GLU A 121 13.06 -15.63 -5.18
N ASP A 122 13.83 -16.61 -4.68
CA ASP A 122 14.80 -17.39 -5.48
C ASP A 122 15.78 -16.54 -6.32
N GLY A 123 16.11 -15.33 -5.84
CA GLY A 123 17.02 -14.39 -6.49
C GLY A 123 16.39 -13.42 -7.47
N ASP A 124 15.12 -13.61 -7.82
CA ASP A 124 14.37 -12.73 -8.72
C ASP A 124 13.52 -11.74 -7.92
N VAL A 125 13.44 -10.50 -8.41
CA VAL A 125 12.52 -9.49 -7.83
C VAL A 125 11.10 -9.85 -8.20
N ILE A 126 10.26 -10.05 -7.18
CA ILE A 126 8.84 -10.41 -7.37
C ILE A 126 7.91 -9.22 -7.21
N LEU A 127 8.30 -8.21 -6.45
CA LEU A 127 7.56 -6.95 -6.29
C LEU A 127 8.47 -5.82 -5.80
N ILE A 128 8.02 -4.59 -5.98
CA ILE A 128 8.61 -3.39 -5.39
C ILE A 128 7.61 -2.57 -4.57
N TYR A 129 6.32 -2.76 -4.80
CA TYR A 129 5.24 -2.15 -4.04
C TYR A 129 4.31 -3.21 -3.46
N ALA A 130 4.15 -3.20 -2.15
CA ALA A 130 3.13 -3.97 -1.45
C ALA A 130 2.26 -3.04 -0.61
N MET A 131 1.01 -3.38 -0.42
CA MET A 131 0.08 -2.62 0.40
C MET A 131 -0.73 -3.54 1.30
N ASP A 132 -0.77 -3.22 2.59
CA ASP A 132 -1.78 -3.75 3.49
C ASP A 132 -3.05 -2.91 3.30
N ALA A 133 -3.98 -3.42 2.49
CA ALA A 133 -5.18 -2.68 2.12
C ALA A 133 -6.20 -2.69 3.26
N ASP A 134 -6.61 -1.51 3.68
CA ASP A 134 -7.67 -1.32 4.69
C ASP A 134 -9.05 -1.23 4.04
N THR A 135 -9.15 -0.53 2.91
CA THR A 135 -10.39 -0.31 2.17
C THR A 135 -10.19 -0.44 0.67
N VAL A 136 -11.20 -0.98 -0.01
CA VAL A 136 -11.31 -1.03 -1.47
C VAL A 136 -12.69 -0.55 -1.86
N THR A 137 -12.79 0.48 -2.68
CA THR A 137 -14.06 1.06 -3.13
C THR A 137 -14.07 1.24 -4.64
N ALA A 138 -15.23 1.04 -5.27
CA ALA A 138 -15.45 1.41 -6.66
C ALA A 138 -15.41 2.95 -6.80
N SER A 139 -14.77 3.45 -7.86
CA SER A 139 -14.63 4.88 -8.14
C SER A 139 -15.63 5.33 -9.19
#